data_1054a83712cfcb1141db7d113be07d85
#
_entry.id   1054a83712cfcb1141db7d113be07d85
#
_cell.length_a   1.000
_cell.length_b   1.000
_cell.length_c   1.000
_cell.angle_alpha   90.00
_cell.angle_beta   90.00
_cell.angle_gamma   90.00
#
_symmetry.space_group_name_H-M   'P 1'
#
loop_
_entity.id
_entity.type
_entity.pdbx_description
1 polymer ?
#
loop_
_entity_poly.entity_id
_entity_poly.type
_entity_poly.pdbx_seq_one_letter_code
_entity_poly.pdbx_strand_id
1 'polypeptide(L)'
;VGSEMCIRDSCSYGNGYRLTGNPEYKQVIINTADSLSALFNPRVGTMLSWPRNVKMFGGHNTIMDNMINLEMLFWAAKNGGNPYLFDIAVAHADKTMKYHFRPDYTSYHVAVYDTLTGEFIKGVTHQGYSDDSMWARGQAWAIYGYTVVYRETKDVRYLDFVQKVTDVYLKNLPEDYVPYWDFND
;
A
#
# COMPACT_ATOMS: atom_id res chain seq x y z
N VAL A 1 -5.35 -6.06 14.60
CA VAL A 1 -4.03 -6.02 13.96
C VAL A 1 -4.10 -4.89 12.96
N GLY A 2 -3.26 -3.86 13.08
CA GLY A 2 -3.20 -2.77 12.10
C GLY A 2 -2.18 -3.10 11.01
N SER A 3 -2.28 -2.43 9.86
CA SER A 3 -1.33 -2.58 8.73
C SER A 3 0.14 -2.39 9.14
N GLU A 4 0.40 -1.56 10.14
CA GLU A 4 1.74 -1.29 10.69
C GLU A 4 2.42 -2.50 11.33
N MET A 5 1.66 -3.42 11.94
CA MET A 5 2.22 -4.67 12.49
C MET A 5 2.73 -5.59 11.38
N CYS A 6 2.07 -5.61 10.24
CA CYS A 6 2.46 -6.44 9.10
C CYS A 6 3.80 -6.01 8.51
N ILE A 7 4.05 -4.69 8.42
CA ILE A 7 5.35 -4.15 7.99
C ILE A 7 6.46 -4.60 8.94
N ARG A 8 6.26 -4.46 10.25
CA ARG A 8 7.24 -4.87 11.26
C ARG A 8 7.60 -6.34 11.15
N ASP A 9 6.61 -7.21 11.00
CA ASP A 9 6.83 -8.66 10.92
C ASP A 9 7.55 -9.03 9.61
N SER A 10 7.19 -8.39 8.48
CA SER A 10 7.88 -8.58 7.21
C SER A 10 9.33 -8.12 7.25
N CYS A 11 9.60 -6.95 7.81
CA CYS A 11 10.97 -6.42 7.90
C CYS A 11 11.88 -7.24 8.83
N SER A 12 11.37 -7.76 9.95
CA SER A 12 12.16 -8.54 10.90
C SER A 12 12.24 -10.01 10.54
N TYR A 13 11.11 -10.72 10.50
CA TYR A 13 11.07 -12.16 10.20
C TYR A 13 11.39 -12.44 8.73
N GLY A 14 11.04 -11.55 7.80
CA GLY A 14 11.40 -11.66 6.40
C GLY A 14 12.91 -11.65 6.19
N ASN A 15 13.62 -10.70 6.78
CA ASN A 15 15.08 -10.67 6.74
C ASN A 15 15.70 -11.83 7.55
N GLY A 16 15.10 -12.19 8.69
CA GLY A 16 15.52 -13.35 9.46
C GLY A 16 15.47 -14.63 8.63
N TYR A 17 14.37 -14.88 7.94
CA TYR A 17 14.23 -16.03 7.03
C TYR A 17 15.24 -15.99 5.89
N ARG A 18 15.38 -14.84 5.22
CA ARG A 18 16.34 -14.67 4.11
C ARG A 18 17.78 -14.97 4.51
N LEU A 19 18.18 -14.64 5.74
CA LEU A 19 19.54 -14.80 6.24
C LEU A 19 19.81 -16.20 6.84
N THR A 20 18.79 -16.83 7.42
CA THR A 20 18.96 -18.06 8.20
C THR A 20 18.31 -19.30 7.60
N GLY A 21 17.31 -19.13 6.73
CA GLY A 21 16.48 -20.22 6.24
C GLY A 21 15.56 -20.84 7.30
N ASN A 22 15.44 -20.22 8.50
CA ASN A 22 14.66 -20.80 9.60
C ASN A 22 13.17 -20.92 9.22
N PRO A 23 12.59 -22.15 9.18
CA PRO A 23 11.21 -22.38 8.77
C PRO A 23 10.18 -21.74 9.70
N GLU A 24 10.49 -21.51 10.97
CA GLU A 24 9.60 -20.80 11.89
C GLU A 24 9.36 -19.35 11.44
N TYR A 25 10.41 -18.65 10.96
CA TYR A 25 10.29 -17.30 10.45
C TYR A 25 9.42 -17.26 9.18
N LYS A 26 9.59 -18.26 8.31
CA LYS A 26 8.72 -18.42 7.13
C LYS A 26 7.26 -18.54 7.55
N GLN A 27 6.95 -19.37 8.55
CA GLN A 27 5.58 -19.57 9.01
C GLN A 27 4.98 -18.29 9.62
N VAL A 28 5.78 -17.51 10.36
CA VAL A 28 5.33 -16.21 10.88
C VAL A 28 4.91 -15.28 9.75
N ILE A 29 5.69 -15.18 8.66
CA ILE A 29 5.36 -14.32 7.51
C ILE A 29 4.05 -14.76 6.86
N ILE A 30 3.86 -16.07 6.65
CA ILE A 30 2.63 -16.62 6.05
C ILE A 30 1.42 -16.30 6.93
N ASN A 31 1.51 -16.55 8.24
CA ASN A 31 0.42 -16.25 9.18
C ASN A 31 0.09 -14.76 9.23
N THR A 32 1.11 -13.90 9.11
CA THR A 32 0.93 -12.45 9.07
C THR A 32 0.22 -12.02 7.77
N ALA A 33 0.58 -12.61 6.64
CA ALA A 33 -0.09 -12.37 5.35
C ALA A 33 -1.56 -12.79 5.38
N ASP A 34 -1.87 -13.96 5.95
CA ASP A 34 -3.25 -14.42 6.13
C ASP A 34 -4.04 -13.48 7.06
N SER A 35 -3.43 -13.01 8.14
CA SER A 35 -4.05 -12.06 9.07
C SER A 35 -4.34 -10.72 8.41
N LEU A 36 -3.44 -10.24 7.54
CA LEU A 36 -3.64 -9.02 6.77
C LEU A 36 -4.77 -9.20 5.75
N SER A 37 -4.83 -10.34 5.07
CA SER A 37 -5.84 -10.63 4.07
C SER A 37 -7.27 -10.63 4.66
N ALA A 38 -7.43 -10.91 5.95
CA ALA A 38 -8.71 -10.83 6.63
C ALA A 38 -9.29 -9.39 6.68
N LEU A 39 -8.46 -8.37 6.43
CA LEU A 39 -8.90 -6.98 6.30
C LEU A 39 -9.35 -6.62 4.88
N PHE A 40 -9.20 -7.51 3.92
CA PHE A 40 -9.61 -7.28 2.54
C PHE A 40 -11.13 -7.31 2.40
N ASN A 41 -11.68 -6.26 1.80
CA ASN A 41 -13.09 -6.21 1.44
C ASN A 41 -13.22 -6.41 -0.08
N PRO A 42 -13.76 -7.54 -0.55
CA PRO A 42 -13.83 -7.83 -1.99
C PRO A 42 -14.77 -6.89 -2.77
N ARG A 43 -15.72 -6.23 -2.11
CA ARG A 43 -16.58 -5.20 -2.76
C ARG A 43 -15.83 -3.90 -2.99
N VAL A 44 -15.01 -3.52 -2.03
CA VAL A 44 -14.15 -2.32 -2.13
C VAL A 44 -12.96 -2.62 -3.03
N GLY A 45 -12.39 -3.82 -2.94
CA GLY A 45 -11.17 -4.22 -3.64
C GLY A 45 -9.89 -3.79 -2.93
N THR A 46 -9.96 -3.40 -1.64
CA THR A 46 -8.79 -3.01 -0.84
C THR A 46 -8.85 -3.57 0.58
N MET A 47 -7.69 -3.57 1.25
CA MET A 47 -7.59 -3.85 2.68
C MET A 47 -7.97 -2.62 3.50
N LEU A 48 -8.77 -2.83 4.53
CA LEU A 48 -9.14 -1.81 5.52
C LEU A 48 -7.92 -1.50 6.40
N SER A 49 -7.47 -0.25 6.40
CA SER A 49 -6.26 0.13 7.14
C SER A 49 -6.50 0.29 8.64
N TRP A 50 -7.53 1.04 8.99
CA TRP A 50 -7.85 1.35 10.38
C TRP A 50 -9.30 1.00 10.75
N PRO A 51 -9.58 -0.22 11.18
CA PRO A 51 -10.93 -0.65 11.55
C PRO A 51 -11.60 0.24 12.62
N ARG A 52 -10.80 0.76 13.55
CA ARG A 52 -11.29 1.65 14.62
C ARG A 52 -11.70 3.03 14.11
N ASN A 53 -11.21 3.44 12.96
CA ASN A 53 -11.41 4.79 12.41
C ASN A 53 -12.46 4.84 11.29
N VAL A 54 -13.20 3.75 11.05
CA VAL A 54 -14.25 3.71 10.02
C VAL A 54 -15.28 4.81 10.22
N LYS A 55 -15.70 5.05 11.46
CA LYS A 55 -16.65 6.13 11.78
C LYS A 55 -16.04 7.51 11.57
N MET A 56 -14.76 7.70 11.91
CA MET A 56 -14.05 8.98 11.76
C MET A 56 -13.93 9.38 10.30
N PHE A 57 -13.57 8.45 9.42
CA PHE A 57 -13.43 8.71 7.98
C PHE A 57 -14.78 8.69 7.24
N GLY A 58 -15.78 8.04 7.80
CA GLY A 58 -17.11 7.89 7.18
C GLY A 58 -17.21 6.72 6.20
N GLY A 59 -16.32 5.73 6.29
CA GLY A 59 -16.32 4.56 5.41
C GLY A 59 -15.09 3.68 5.54
N HIS A 60 -14.98 2.71 4.62
CA HIS A 60 -13.79 1.86 4.49
C HIS A 60 -12.59 2.72 4.10
N ASN A 61 -11.62 2.84 4.98
CA ASN A 61 -10.43 3.65 4.78
C ASN A 61 -9.24 2.79 4.36
N THR A 62 -8.54 3.25 3.33
CA THR A 62 -7.33 2.62 2.81
C THR A 62 -6.23 3.66 2.74
N ILE A 63 -5.08 3.40 3.34
CA ILE A 63 -3.93 4.30 3.30
C ILE A 63 -2.92 3.86 2.25
N MET A 64 -2.15 4.82 1.74
CA MET A 64 -1.10 4.54 0.74
C MET A 64 -0.04 3.56 1.28
N ASP A 65 0.22 3.58 2.57
CA ASP A 65 1.15 2.67 3.25
C ASP A 65 0.82 1.17 3.04
N ASN A 66 -0.43 0.82 2.77
CA ASN A 66 -0.78 -0.56 2.46
C ASN A 66 -0.06 -1.11 1.22
N MET A 67 0.41 -0.24 0.33
CA MET A 67 1.15 -0.66 -0.86
C MET A 67 2.45 -1.39 -0.52
N ILE A 68 3.12 -1.05 0.60
CA ILE A 68 4.33 -1.76 1.04
C ILE A 68 4.03 -3.17 1.56
N ASN A 69 2.82 -3.41 2.06
CA ASN A 69 2.42 -4.74 2.54
C ASN A 69 2.17 -5.75 1.41
N LEU A 70 1.99 -5.28 0.16
CA LEU A 70 1.72 -6.17 -0.97
C LEU A 70 2.89 -7.12 -1.25
N GLU A 71 4.14 -6.70 -0.98
CA GLU A 71 5.31 -7.57 -1.11
C GLU A 71 5.16 -8.84 -0.26
N MET A 72 4.69 -8.71 0.98
CA MET A 72 4.46 -9.84 1.86
C MET A 72 3.37 -10.78 1.32
N LEU A 73 2.28 -10.24 0.77
CA LEU A 73 1.21 -11.04 0.18
C LEU A 73 1.69 -11.82 -1.04
N PHE A 74 2.41 -11.17 -1.96
CA PHE A 74 3.02 -11.83 -3.12
C PHE A 74 4.01 -12.91 -2.70
N TRP A 75 4.87 -12.59 -1.72
CA TRP A 75 5.84 -13.54 -1.22
C TRP A 75 5.18 -14.76 -0.58
N ALA A 76 4.19 -14.56 0.30
CA ALA A 76 3.47 -15.64 0.96
C ALA A 76 2.77 -16.55 -0.05
N ALA A 77 2.07 -15.98 -1.05
CA ALA A 77 1.41 -16.75 -2.11
C ALA A 77 2.38 -17.68 -2.86
N LYS A 78 3.62 -17.24 -3.08
CA LYS A 78 4.66 -18.01 -3.80
C LYS A 78 5.44 -18.98 -2.91
N ASN A 79 5.33 -18.86 -1.58
CA ASN A 79 6.14 -19.62 -0.64
C ASN A 79 5.33 -20.57 0.27
N GLY A 80 4.16 -21.00 -0.17
CA GLY A 80 3.34 -22.01 0.51
C GLY A 80 2.20 -21.45 1.36
N GLY A 81 1.94 -20.15 1.29
CA GLY A 81 0.71 -19.52 1.77
C GLY A 81 -0.45 -19.72 0.80
N ASN A 82 -1.61 -19.13 1.10
CA ASN A 82 -2.78 -19.20 0.24
C ASN A 82 -2.51 -18.48 -1.10
N PRO A 83 -2.63 -19.15 -2.27
CA PRO A 83 -2.43 -18.52 -3.57
C PRO A 83 -3.32 -17.29 -3.83
N TYR A 84 -4.50 -17.23 -3.23
CA TYR A 84 -5.44 -16.10 -3.34
C TYR A 84 -4.86 -14.77 -2.78
N LEU A 85 -3.81 -14.82 -1.97
CA LEU A 85 -3.09 -13.61 -1.50
C LEU A 85 -2.51 -12.81 -2.68
N PHE A 86 -2.15 -13.49 -3.78
CA PHE A 86 -1.69 -12.83 -5.00
C PHE A 86 -2.80 -11.98 -5.62
N ASP A 87 -4.00 -12.54 -5.75
CA ASP A 87 -5.16 -11.84 -6.33
C ASP A 87 -5.60 -10.66 -5.46
N ILE A 88 -5.56 -10.82 -4.13
CA ILE A 88 -5.81 -9.72 -3.18
C ILE A 88 -4.82 -8.57 -3.40
N ALA A 89 -3.53 -8.87 -3.55
CA ALA A 89 -2.50 -7.86 -3.77
C ALA A 89 -2.72 -7.11 -5.10
N VAL A 90 -3.05 -7.81 -6.17
CA VAL A 90 -3.37 -7.21 -7.48
C VAL A 90 -4.63 -6.36 -7.41
N ALA A 91 -5.72 -6.86 -6.81
CA ALA A 91 -6.96 -6.11 -6.66
C ALA A 91 -6.75 -4.82 -5.87
N HIS A 92 -5.97 -4.90 -4.78
CA HIS A 92 -5.62 -3.73 -3.98
C HIS A 92 -4.83 -2.70 -4.79
N ALA A 93 -3.83 -3.14 -5.55
CA ALA A 93 -3.02 -2.26 -6.38
C ALA A 93 -3.85 -1.57 -7.48
N ASP A 94 -4.71 -2.31 -8.18
CA ASP A 94 -5.58 -1.76 -9.24
C ASP A 94 -6.55 -0.70 -8.69
N LYS A 95 -7.17 -0.99 -7.53
CA LYS A 95 -8.08 -0.03 -6.91
C LYS A 95 -7.35 1.21 -6.41
N THR A 96 -6.18 1.04 -5.82
CA THR A 96 -5.32 2.14 -5.36
C THR A 96 -4.86 2.99 -6.54
N MET A 97 -4.41 2.39 -7.64
CA MET A 97 -4.01 3.11 -8.86
C MET A 97 -5.11 4.01 -9.39
N LYS A 98 -6.36 3.56 -9.31
CA LYS A 98 -7.51 4.29 -9.84
C LYS A 98 -7.98 5.46 -8.97
N TYR A 99 -7.84 5.36 -7.65
CA TYR A 99 -8.54 6.27 -6.74
C TYR A 99 -7.65 6.99 -5.71
N HIS A 100 -6.42 6.54 -5.48
CA HIS A 100 -5.51 7.21 -4.56
C HIS A 100 -4.69 8.33 -5.19
N PHE A 101 -4.82 8.54 -6.50
CA PHE A 101 -4.04 9.53 -7.23
C PHE A 101 -4.93 10.57 -7.88
N ARG A 102 -4.43 11.79 -7.88
CA ARG A 102 -4.99 12.90 -8.64
C ARG A 102 -4.54 12.79 -10.10
N PRO A 103 -5.15 13.56 -11.03
CA PRO A 103 -4.76 13.52 -12.44
C PRO A 103 -3.29 13.88 -12.73
N ASP A 104 -2.63 14.57 -11.81
CA ASP A 104 -1.21 14.95 -11.87
C ASP A 104 -0.27 13.92 -11.22
N TYR A 105 -0.77 12.73 -10.84
CA TYR A 105 -0.05 11.65 -10.17
C TYR A 105 0.43 11.97 -8.75
N THR A 106 -0.03 13.03 -8.13
CA THR A 106 0.12 13.22 -6.68
C THR A 106 -0.88 12.34 -5.93
N SER A 107 -0.47 11.79 -4.78
CA SER A 107 -1.32 10.84 -4.06
C SER A 107 -2.07 11.47 -2.89
N TYR A 108 -3.29 10.97 -2.61
CA TYR A 108 -3.93 11.11 -1.30
C TYR A 108 -3.25 10.18 -0.30
N HIS A 109 -3.20 10.59 0.97
CA HIS A 109 -2.79 9.66 2.03
C HIS A 109 -3.85 8.58 2.24
N VAL A 110 -5.12 8.96 2.34
CA VAL A 110 -6.24 8.08 2.65
C VAL A 110 -7.30 8.17 1.55
N ALA A 111 -7.68 7.05 0.96
CA ALA A 111 -8.88 6.93 0.15
C ALA A 111 -10.00 6.29 0.97
N VAL A 112 -11.18 6.88 0.91
CA VAL A 112 -12.38 6.42 1.63
C VAL A 112 -13.40 5.89 0.65
N TYR A 113 -13.94 4.72 0.95
CA TYR A 113 -14.91 4.02 0.11
C TYR A 113 -16.17 3.68 0.89
N ASP A 114 -17.29 3.62 0.21
CA ASP A 114 -18.52 3.01 0.75
C ASP A 114 -18.28 1.52 0.97
N THR A 115 -18.51 1.06 2.19
CA THR A 115 -18.24 -0.32 2.59
C THR A 115 -19.16 -1.35 1.90
N LEU A 116 -20.35 -0.92 1.49
CA LEU A 116 -21.37 -1.79 0.90
C LEU A 116 -21.31 -1.82 -0.63
N THR A 117 -21.07 -0.66 -1.26
CA THR A 117 -21.03 -0.55 -2.72
C THR A 117 -19.62 -0.64 -3.29
N GLY A 118 -18.59 -0.31 -2.50
CA GLY A 118 -17.20 -0.20 -2.94
C GLY A 118 -16.90 1.07 -3.73
N GLU A 119 -17.84 2.01 -3.78
CA GLU A 119 -17.65 3.29 -4.48
C GLU A 119 -16.69 4.21 -3.72
N PHE A 120 -15.87 4.94 -4.46
CA PHE A 120 -14.98 5.95 -3.91
C PHE A 120 -15.79 7.15 -3.41
N ILE A 121 -15.57 7.55 -2.17
CA ILE A 121 -16.25 8.71 -1.55
C ILE A 121 -15.37 9.95 -1.62
N LYS A 122 -14.10 9.85 -1.15
CA LYS A 122 -13.18 10.98 -1.05
C LYS A 122 -11.74 10.54 -0.84
N GLY A 123 -10.80 11.41 -1.23
CA GLY A 123 -9.41 11.35 -0.80
C GLY A 123 -9.17 12.40 0.29
N VAL A 124 -8.43 12.03 1.33
CA VAL A 124 -8.10 12.92 2.47
C VAL A 124 -6.70 12.62 2.97
N THR A 125 -6.20 13.46 3.87
CA THR A 125 -4.97 13.17 4.61
C THR A 125 -5.25 12.79 6.07
N HIS A 126 -4.24 12.20 6.73
CA HIS A 126 -4.18 12.00 8.18
C HIS A 126 -2.81 12.38 8.73
N GLN A 127 -1.76 12.19 7.95
CA GLN A 127 -0.38 12.49 8.31
C GLN A 127 0.26 13.56 7.44
N GLY A 128 -0.37 13.97 6.33
CA GLY A 128 0.07 15.06 5.47
C GLY A 128 -0.42 16.43 5.95
N TYR A 129 0.03 17.47 5.27
CA TYR A 129 -0.26 18.86 5.58
C TYR A 129 -1.75 19.21 5.37
N SER A 130 -2.33 18.80 4.24
CA SER A 130 -3.74 19.02 3.91
C SER A 130 -4.30 17.91 3.01
N ASP A 131 -5.62 17.89 2.82
CA ASP A 131 -6.27 16.90 1.94
C ASP A 131 -5.83 17.05 0.47
N ASP A 132 -5.38 18.24 0.08
CA ASP A 132 -4.92 18.55 -1.28
C ASP A 132 -3.39 18.46 -1.43
N SER A 133 -2.65 18.24 -0.34
CA SER A 133 -1.19 18.19 -0.35
C SER A 133 -0.65 16.82 -0.83
N MET A 134 0.63 16.81 -1.15
CA MET A 134 1.39 15.61 -1.47
C MET A 134 2.30 15.24 -0.30
N TRP A 135 1.83 14.36 0.59
CA TRP A 135 2.62 13.84 1.69
C TRP A 135 3.79 12.99 1.18
N ALA A 136 5.03 13.40 1.46
CA ALA A 136 6.23 12.85 0.83
C ALA A 136 6.40 11.34 1.08
N ARG A 137 6.18 10.87 2.30
CA ARG A 137 6.29 9.44 2.62
C ARG A 137 5.23 8.61 1.92
N GLY A 138 3.98 9.10 1.81
CA GLY A 138 2.94 8.40 1.07
C GLY A 138 3.27 8.24 -0.40
N GLN A 139 3.78 9.29 -1.03
CA GLN A 139 4.23 9.24 -2.43
C GLN A 139 5.39 8.24 -2.60
N ALA A 140 6.35 8.19 -1.66
CA ALA A 140 7.43 7.21 -1.67
C ALA A 140 6.93 5.77 -1.52
N TRP A 141 5.92 5.52 -0.67
CA TRP A 141 5.29 4.21 -0.55
C TRP A 141 4.59 3.76 -1.84
N ALA A 142 4.00 4.70 -2.57
CA ALA A 142 3.45 4.41 -3.88
C ALA A 142 4.53 3.93 -4.86
N ILE A 143 5.66 4.63 -4.93
CA ILE A 143 6.80 4.26 -5.80
C ILE A 143 7.30 2.85 -5.44
N TYR A 144 7.54 2.59 -4.15
CA TYR A 144 7.95 1.27 -3.68
C TYR A 144 6.93 0.19 -4.06
N GLY A 145 5.67 0.40 -3.69
CA GLY A 145 4.62 -0.60 -3.85
C GLY A 145 4.38 -0.96 -5.31
N TYR A 146 4.25 0.02 -6.22
CA TYR A 146 4.04 -0.28 -7.64
C TYR A 146 5.27 -0.88 -8.32
N THR A 147 6.48 -0.56 -7.86
CA THR A 147 7.69 -1.25 -8.30
C THR A 147 7.65 -2.73 -7.94
N VAL A 148 7.21 -3.05 -6.72
CA VAL A 148 7.00 -4.44 -6.27
C VAL A 148 5.91 -5.11 -7.09
N VAL A 149 4.74 -4.47 -7.27
CA VAL A 149 3.63 -5.04 -8.05
C VAL A 149 4.09 -5.36 -9.48
N TYR A 150 4.82 -4.46 -10.14
CA TYR A 150 5.40 -4.75 -11.46
C TYR A 150 6.40 -5.91 -11.40
N ARG A 151 7.28 -5.94 -10.42
CA ARG A 151 8.25 -7.04 -10.24
C ARG A 151 7.57 -8.41 -10.16
N GLU A 152 6.43 -8.48 -9.44
CA GLU A 152 5.73 -9.73 -9.16
C GLU A 152 4.77 -10.17 -10.28
N THR A 153 4.14 -9.20 -10.97
CA THR A 153 3.12 -9.46 -12.01
C THR A 153 3.66 -9.42 -13.43
N LYS A 154 4.73 -8.63 -13.68
CA LYS A 154 5.26 -8.27 -15.00
C LYS A 154 4.27 -7.49 -15.88
N ASP A 155 3.20 -6.95 -15.32
CA ASP A 155 2.24 -6.11 -16.03
C ASP A 155 2.79 -4.71 -16.22
N VAL A 156 3.04 -4.34 -17.47
CA VAL A 156 3.66 -3.05 -17.85
C VAL A 156 2.84 -1.84 -17.43
N ARG A 157 1.51 -1.99 -17.20
CA ARG A 157 0.67 -0.90 -16.71
C ARG A 157 1.19 -0.31 -15.40
N TYR A 158 1.70 -1.16 -14.50
CA TYR A 158 2.26 -0.72 -13.23
C TYR A 158 3.62 -0.02 -13.40
N LEU A 159 4.43 -0.48 -14.36
CA LEU A 159 5.70 0.18 -14.68
C LEU A 159 5.46 1.58 -15.24
N ASP A 160 4.60 1.71 -16.26
CA ASP A 160 4.26 2.99 -16.88
C ASP A 160 3.66 3.97 -15.84
N PHE A 161 2.87 3.44 -14.92
CA PHE A 161 2.25 4.23 -13.86
C PHE A 161 3.30 4.71 -12.85
N VAL A 162 4.14 3.80 -12.32
CA VAL A 162 5.13 4.17 -11.30
C VAL A 162 6.20 5.13 -11.83
N GLN A 163 6.54 5.07 -13.11
CA GLN A 163 7.43 6.06 -13.74
C GLN A 163 6.86 7.47 -13.60
N LYS A 164 5.58 7.69 -13.92
CA LYS A 164 4.92 8.99 -13.79
C LYS A 164 4.86 9.47 -12.34
N VAL A 165 4.55 8.57 -11.41
CA VAL A 165 4.55 8.88 -9.96
C VAL A 165 5.96 9.28 -9.50
N THR A 166 7.00 8.59 -10.01
CA THR A 166 8.40 8.87 -9.69
C THR A 166 8.84 10.20 -10.28
N ASP A 167 8.46 10.52 -11.53
CA ASP A 167 8.80 11.79 -12.17
C ASP A 167 8.24 12.97 -11.38
N VAL A 168 6.99 12.86 -10.89
CA VAL A 168 6.38 13.87 -10.02
C VAL A 168 7.15 14.01 -8.72
N TYR A 169 7.54 12.90 -8.09
CA TYR A 169 8.34 12.94 -6.86
C TYR A 169 9.67 13.65 -7.07
N LEU A 170 10.43 13.23 -8.08
CA LEU A 170 11.75 13.79 -8.37
C LEU A 170 11.71 15.28 -8.75
N LYS A 171 10.68 15.68 -9.51
CA LYS A 171 10.48 17.08 -9.90
C LYS A 171 10.24 18.03 -8.71
N ASN A 172 9.67 17.52 -7.63
CA ASN A 172 9.34 18.30 -6.44
C ASN A 172 10.41 18.20 -5.33
N LEU A 173 11.48 17.43 -5.53
CA LEU A 173 12.58 17.39 -4.56
C LEU A 173 13.32 18.72 -4.51
N PRO A 174 13.75 19.17 -3.31
CA PRO A 174 14.67 20.29 -3.18
C PRO A 174 16.07 19.97 -3.73
N GLU A 175 16.94 20.98 -3.82
CA GLU A 175 18.29 20.86 -4.42
C GLU A 175 19.17 19.81 -3.73
N ASP A 176 18.97 19.57 -2.45
CA ASP A 176 19.72 18.56 -1.67
C ASP A 176 19.15 17.13 -1.78
N TYR A 177 18.09 16.95 -2.57
CA TYR A 177 17.35 15.67 -2.75
C TYR A 177 16.77 15.06 -1.46
N VAL A 178 16.62 15.84 -0.39
CA VAL A 178 15.95 15.41 0.85
C VAL A 178 14.54 15.99 0.88
N PRO A 179 13.50 15.17 0.73
CA PRO A 179 12.13 15.69 0.71
C PRO A 179 11.74 16.29 2.05
N TYR A 180 11.01 17.38 2.02
CA TYR A 180 10.27 17.84 3.19
C TYR A 180 9.26 16.79 3.64
N TRP A 181 8.72 16.93 4.85
CA TRP A 181 7.67 16.05 5.35
C TRP A 181 6.45 15.99 4.43
N ASP A 182 6.05 17.14 3.90
CA ASP A 182 5.04 17.30 2.86
C ASP A 182 5.56 18.30 1.81
N PHE A 183 5.30 18.06 0.53
CA PHE A 183 5.80 18.92 -0.53
C PHE A 183 5.06 20.27 -0.63
N ASN A 184 3.99 20.43 0.14
CA ASN A 184 3.17 21.65 0.17
C ASN A 184 3.24 22.37 1.53
N ASP A 185 4.14 21.95 2.42
CA ASP A 185 4.41 22.62 3.70
C ASP A 185 5.35 23.81 3.54
#